data_1bf9056e5219cca1d42876575a673c4f
#
_entry.id   1bf9056e5219cca1d42876575a673c4f
#
_cell.length_a   1.000
_cell.length_b   1.000
_cell.length_c   1.000
_cell.angle_alpha   90.00
_cell.angle_beta   90.00
_cell.angle_gamma   90.00
#
_symmetry.space_group_name_H-M   'P 1'
#
loop_
_entity.id
_entity.type
_entity.pdbx_description
1 polymer ?
#
loop_
_entity_poly.entity_id
_entity_poly.type
_entity_poly.pdbx_seq_one_letter_code
_entity_poly.pdbx_strand_id
1 'polypeptide(L)'
;MRCSFGISGLTLRRTFALVDVGNMNMPPPPEPEATRPMMSAAPDEIEGEEIDAFGPSRQIPLGRIVTAVILVAILVHWFWPQFPIRHAEGVLVPNEPYQGPPSIDSVWAHEGYTFTSLAEIELEARVLSKKRYRFGNEADTSKYDLALGWGPVSDQWLVDQIDFSQRGRWYYFHFRNPPPISPNEILNNSGNFHTVASNDKVLETIADLKPGHIIYLRGQLVRINNNEGWNWQSSLSRTDRGKGSCELVWVEDISIIPD
;
A
#
# COMPACT_ATOMS: atom_id res chain seq x y z
N MET A 1 -18.28 -7.23 -14.74
CA MET A 1 -17.20 -6.95 -13.81
C MET A 1 -16.60 -5.58 -14.09
N ARG A 2 -16.14 -4.85 -13.10
CA ARG A 2 -15.77 -3.43 -13.30
C ARG A 2 -14.32 -3.22 -12.88
N CYS A 3 -13.41 -3.05 -13.84
CA CYS A 3 -12.11 -2.44 -13.60
C CYS A 3 -12.21 -0.95 -13.94
N SER A 4 -11.80 -0.08 -13.05
CA SER A 4 -11.72 1.36 -13.30
C SER A 4 -10.48 1.92 -12.64
N PHE A 5 -9.86 2.85 -13.32
CA PHE A 5 -8.81 3.66 -12.76
C PHE A 5 -9.44 4.92 -12.17
N GLY A 6 -9.36 5.10 -10.86
CA GLY A 6 -9.79 6.31 -10.19
C GLY A 6 -8.60 7.23 -9.97
N ILE A 7 -8.63 8.42 -10.56
CA ILE A 7 -7.69 9.50 -10.26
C ILE A 7 -8.38 10.42 -9.27
N SER A 8 -7.93 10.45 -8.01
CA SER A 8 -8.38 11.43 -7.03
C SER A 8 -7.24 12.36 -6.68
N GLY A 9 -7.30 13.56 -7.21
CA GLY A 9 -6.48 14.67 -6.73
C GLY A 9 -7.02 15.16 -5.39
N LEU A 10 -6.34 14.88 -4.27
CA LEU A 10 -6.68 15.45 -2.98
C LEU A 10 -6.17 16.90 -2.92
N THR A 11 -7.05 17.86 -3.17
CA THR A 11 -6.73 19.28 -3.02
C THR A 11 -6.72 19.61 -1.53
N LEU A 12 -5.57 19.44 -0.86
CA LEU A 12 -5.35 20.00 0.47
C LEU A 12 -5.02 21.48 0.30
N ARG A 13 -6.05 22.34 0.35
CA ARG A 13 -5.87 23.78 0.53
C ARG A 13 -5.32 24.02 1.94
N ARG A 14 -4.01 24.10 2.09
CA ARG A 14 -3.41 24.79 3.24
C ARG A 14 -3.50 26.29 2.93
N THR A 15 -4.50 26.93 3.49
CA THR A 15 -4.56 28.39 3.61
C THR A 15 -3.46 28.80 4.57
N PHE A 16 -2.33 29.28 4.05
CA PHE A 16 -1.41 30.05 4.87
C PHE A 16 -2.05 31.43 5.05
N ALA A 17 -2.57 31.69 6.25
CA ALA A 17 -2.88 33.04 6.66
C ALA A 17 -1.55 33.79 6.78
N LEU A 18 -1.31 34.75 5.89
CA LEU A 18 -0.31 35.81 6.08
C LEU A 18 -0.81 36.65 7.25
N VAL A 19 -0.17 36.49 8.40
CA VAL A 19 -0.35 37.42 9.52
C VAL A 19 0.41 38.68 9.16
N ASP A 20 -0.34 39.72 8.85
CA ASP A 20 0.14 41.08 8.66
C ASP A 20 0.67 41.59 10.01
N VAL A 21 1.97 41.83 10.10
CA VAL A 21 2.62 42.38 11.28
C VAL A 21 2.51 43.93 11.18
N GLY A 22 1.28 44.41 11.34
CA GLY A 22 0.97 45.81 11.47
C GLY A 22 0.97 46.23 12.94
N ASN A 23 2.01 46.96 13.29
CA ASN A 23 2.06 48.01 14.31
C ASN A 23 1.34 47.73 15.67
N MET A 24 1.99 47.02 16.60
CA MET A 24 1.59 47.02 18.01
C MET A 24 2.33 48.16 18.73
N ASN A 25 1.58 49.22 19.04
CA ASN A 25 1.95 50.21 20.06
C ASN A 25 2.11 49.49 21.39
N MET A 26 3.34 49.40 21.89
CA MET A 26 3.61 48.98 23.25
C MET A 26 3.30 50.13 24.21
N PRO A 27 2.52 49.87 25.31
CA PRO A 27 2.40 50.83 26.38
C PRO A 27 3.74 51.02 27.12
N PRO A 28 4.03 52.22 27.69
CA PRO A 28 5.26 52.49 28.40
C PRO A 28 5.36 51.64 29.69
N PRO A 29 6.58 51.34 30.15
CA PRO A 29 6.79 50.55 31.38
C PRO A 29 6.28 51.30 32.61
N PRO A 30 5.80 50.59 33.62
CA PRO A 30 5.32 51.21 34.88
C PRO A 30 6.51 51.78 35.68
N GLU A 31 6.25 52.95 36.27
CA GLU A 31 7.19 53.64 37.17
C GLU A 31 7.53 52.77 38.42
N PRO A 32 8.73 52.92 38.99
CA PRO A 32 9.16 52.17 40.18
C PRO A 32 8.39 52.63 41.42
N GLU A 33 7.68 51.68 42.05
CA GLU A 33 6.93 51.90 43.29
C GLU A 33 7.89 52.08 44.46
N ALA A 34 7.62 53.11 45.26
CA ALA A 34 8.43 53.60 46.35
C ALA A 34 8.62 52.54 47.45
N THR A 35 9.86 52.44 47.92
CA THR A 35 10.34 51.61 49.01
C THR A 35 9.51 51.81 50.29
N ARG A 36 8.82 50.78 50.78
CA ARG A 36 8.27 50.70 52.14
C ARG A 36 9.33 50.16 53.08
N PRO A 37 9.40 50.68 54.32
CA PRO A 37 10.43 50.22 55.28
C PRO A 37 10.15 48.80 55.79
N MET A 38 11.23 48.04 55.89
CA MET A 38 11.27 46.69 56.48
C MET A 38 10.80 46.74 57.93
N MET A 39 9.67 46.10 58.23
CA MET A 39 9.38 45.66 59.63
C MET A 39 10.05 44.30 59.83
N SER A 40 10.91 44.25 60.79
CA SER A 40 11.55 43.05 61.34
C SER A 40 10.46 42.12 61.91
N ALA A 41 10.17 41.02 61.31
CA ALA A 41 9.43 39.92 61.92
C ALA A 41 10.44 38.82 62.31
N ALA A 42 10.30 38.31 63.50
CA ALA A 42 11.10 37.22 64.07
C ALA A 42 10.91 35.92 63.23
N PRO A 43 11.89 35.03 63.19
CA PRO A 43 11.76 33.79 62.40
C PRO A 43 10.75 32.87 63.08
N ASP A 44 9.62 32.66 62.43
CA ASP A 44 8.73 31.54 62.74
C ASP A 44 9.47 30.24 62.39
N GLU A 45 9.54 29.34 63.37
CA GLU A 45 10.01 27.96 63.15
C GLU A 45 9.15 27.31 62.04
N ILE A 46 9.76 27.14 60.92
CA ILE A 46 9.17 26.30 59.85
C ILE A 46 9.36 24.85 60.30
N GLU A 47 8.31 24.26 60.90
CA GLU A 47 8.23 22.82 61.06
C GLU A 47 8.41 22.24 59.66
N GLY A 48 9.49 21.49 59.43
CA GLY A 48 9.80 20.84 58.18
C GLY A 48 8.76 19.78 57.89
N GLU A 49 7.78 20.16 57.08
CA GLU A 49 6.91 19.20 56.43
C GLU A 49 7.78 18.44 55.43
N GLU A 50 8.20 17.23 55.83
CA GLU A 50 8.94 16.29 54.99
C GLU A 50 8.02 15.91 53.83
N ILE A 51 8.18 16.60 52.68
CA ILE A 51 7.46 16.28 51.46
C ILE A 51 8.01 14.94 50.99
N ASP A 52 7.32 13.85 51.32
CA ASP A 52 7.51 12.54 50.67
C ASP A 52 7.24 12.68 49.20
N ALA A 53 8.24 13.16 48.43
CA ALA A 53 8.17 13.39 47.01
C ALA A 53 8.11 12.08 46.19
N PHE A 54 8.23 10.93 46.80
CA PHE A 54 8.10 9.62 46.19
C PHE A 54 7.00 8.82 46.89
N GLY A 55 5.78 8.97 46.37
CA GLY A 55 4.73 8.01 46.68
C GLY A 55 5.20 6.58 46.31
N PRO A 56 4.61 5.51 46.90
CA PRO A 56 5.08 4.15 46.71
C PRO A 56 5.21 3.84 45.22
N SER A 57 6.44 3.53 44.80
CA SER A 57 6.71 3.13 43.40
C SER A 57 5.81 1.94 43.07
N ARG A 58 4.79 2.17 42.24
CA ARG A 58 3.93 1.10 41.71
C ARG A 58 4.80 0.15 40.92
N GLN A 59 5.29 -0.90 41.57
CA GLN A 59 5.99 -1.98 40.87
C GLN A 59 5.02 -2.61 39.89
N ILE A 60 5.30 -2.47 38.60
CA ILE A 60 4.53 -3.15 37.58
C ILE A 60 4.79 -4.65 37.72
N PRO A 61 3.79 -5.49 37.99
CA PRO A 61 4.02 -6.92 38.18
C PRO A 61 4.65 -7.51 36.92
N LEU A 62 5.70 -8.31 37.08
CA LEU A 62 6.48 -8.92 36.02
C LEU A 62 5.58 -9.61 34.96
N GLY A 63 4.47 -10.23 35.39
CA GLY A 63 3.50 -10.82 34.47
C GLY A 63 2.89 -9.84 33.46
N ARG A 64 2.64 -8.59 33.84
CA ARG A 64 2.12 -7.55 32.91
C ARG A 64 3.17 -7.14 31.89
N ILE A 65 4.45 -7.08 32.30
CA ILE A 65 5.55 -6.78 31.37
C ILE A 65 5.69 -7.91 30.35
N VAL A 66 5.69 -9.16 30.80
CA VAL A 66 5.77 -10.34 29.93
C VAL A 66 4.60 -10.36 28.94
N THR A 67 3.37 -10.13 29.41
CA THR A 67 2.18 -10.07 28.53
C THR A 67 2.31 -8.96 27.49
N ALA A 68 2.76 -7.77 27.87
CA ALA A 68 2.96 -6.66 26.96
C ALA A 68 4.02 -6.99 25.89
N VAL A 69 5.14 -7.60 26.27
CA VAL A 69 6.19 -8.04 25.34
C VAL A 69 5.66 -9.07 24.35
N ILE A 70 4.89 -10.06 24.81
CA ILE A 70 4.28 -11.06 23.94
C ILE A 70 3.30 -10.41 22.95
N LEU A 71 2.45 -9.49 23.40
CA LEU A 71 1.52 -8.78 22.53
C LEU A 71 2.26 -7.93 21.49
N VAL A 72 3.31 -7.23 21.88
CA VAL A 72 4.17 -6.48 20.95
C VAL A 72 4.83 -7.41 19.94
N ALA A 73 5.37 -8.54 20.39
CA ALA A 73 5.98 -9.54 19.49
C ALA A 73 4.97 -10.11 18.47
N ILE A 74 3.73 -10.38 18.91
CA ILE A 74 2.64 -10.84 18.03
C ILE A 74 2.28 -9.73 17.01
N LEU A 75 2.15 -8.47 17.46
CA LEU A 75 1.88 -7.35 16.59
C LEU A 75 3.02 -7.15 15.57
N VAL A 76 4.26 -7.16 16.01
CA VAL A 76 5.44 -7.08 15.13
C VAL A 76 5.41 -8.23 14.11
N HIS A 77 5.18 -9.46 14.56
CA HIS A 77 5.11 -10.64 13.67
C HIS A 77 3.99 -10.50 12.62
N TRP A 78 2.84 -9.94 13.00
CA TRP A 78 1.69 -9.76 12.09
C TRP A 78 1.88 -8.60 11.11
N PHE A 79 2.52 -7.51 11.51
CA PHE A 79 2.70 -6.31 10.69
C PHE A 79 4.02 -6.28 9.92
N TRP A 80 5.08 -6.96 10.39
CA TRP A 80 6.37 -7.03 9.73
C TRP A 80 6.32 -7.49 8.27
N PRO A 81 5.51 -8.51 7.88
CA PRO A 81 5.42 -8.95 6.49
C PRO A 81 4.78 -7.93 5.53
N GLN A 82 4.19 -6.85 6.05
CA GLN A 82 3.46 -5.86 5.24
C GLN A 82 4.31 -4.65 4.84
N PHE A 83 5.54 -4.52 5.38
CA PHE A 83 6.41 -3.43 4.96
C PHE A 83 6.85 -3.63 3.51
N PRO A 84 6.69 -2.60 2.64
CA PRO A 84 7.16 -2.67 1.26
C PRO A 84 8.68 -2.77 1.20
N ILE A 85 9.16 -3.52 0.20
CA ILE A 85 10.59 -3.59 -0.10
C ILE A 85 10.97 -2.31 -0.83
N ARG A 86 12.08 -1.71 -0.43
CA ARG A 86 12.62 -0.49 -1.02
C ARG A 86 13.90 -0.82 -1.76
N HIS A 87 14.04 -0.21 -2.92
CA HIS A 87 15.23 -0.32 -3.78
C HIS A 87 15.95 1.03 -3.89
N ALA A 88 17.10 1.04 -4.52
CA ALA A 88 17.71 2.28 -4.98
C ALA A 88 16.83 2.93 -6.06
N GLU A 89 16.96 4.26 -6.23
CA GLU A 89 16.31 4.97 -7.32
C GLU A 89 16.80 4.49 -8.68
N GLY A 90 15.92 4.49 -9.67
CA GLY A 90 16.15 4.03 -11.03
C GLY A 90 15.08 3.05 -11.50
N VAL A 91 14.96 2.91 -12.83
CA VAL A 91 14.04 1.98 -13.47
C VAL A 91 14.56 0.55 -13.26
N LEU A 92 13.81 -0.26 -12.51
CA LEU A 92 14.19 -1.63 -12.16
C LEU A 92 13.77 -2.64 -13.24
N VAL A 93 12.63 -2.39 -13.89
CA VAL A 93 12.05 -3.24 -14.93
C VAL A 93 11.79 -2.39 -16.16
N PRO A 94 12.73 -2.31 -17.11
CA PRO A 94 12.60 -1.40 -18.25
C PRO A 94 11.61 -1.85 -19.32
N ASN A 95 11.35 -3.17 -19.42
CA ASN A 95 10.56 -3.74 -20.50
C ASN A 95 9.08 -3.82 -20.14
N GLU A 96 8.23 -3.55 -21.14
CA GLU A 96 6.80 -3.82 -21.03
C GLU A 96 6.51 -5.33 -21.13
N PRO A 97 5.38 -5.80 -20.58
CA PRO A 97 4.96 -7.19 -20.69
C PRO A 97 4.87 -7.65 -22.15
N TYR A 98 5.40 -8.84 -22.44
CA TYR A 98 5.16 -9.53 -23.71
C TYR A 98 3.75 -10.13 -23.71
N GLN A 99 3.06 -10.03 -24.83
CA GLN A 99 1.80 -10.71 -25.10
C GLN A 99 1.81 -11.25 -26.52
N GLY A 100 1.58 -12.54 -26.64
CA GLY A 100 1.58 -13.26 -27.91
C GLY A 100 0.33 -14.10 -28.12
N PRO A 101 0.24 -14.83 -29.25
CA PRO A 101 -0.80 -15.83 -29.43
C PRO A 101 -0.72 -16.86 -28.29
N PRO A 102 -1.82 -17.56 -27.97
CA PRO A 102 -1.80 -18.60 -26.94
C PRO A 102 -0.69 -19.61 -27.21
N SER A 103 0.16 -19.90 -26.21
CA SER A 103 1.16 -20.97 -26.30
C SER A 103 0.52 -22.35 -26.25
N ILE A 104 -0.68 -22.41 -25.69
CA ILE A 104 -1.56 -23.58 -25.70
C ILE A 104 -2.90 -23.20 -26.33
N ASP A 105 -3.27 -23.86 -27.41
CA ASP A 105 -4.60 -23.76 -28.03
C ASP A 105 -5.53 -24.76 -27.31
N SER A 106 -5.95 -24.44 -26.11
CA SER A 106 -6.68 -25.40 -25.30
C SER A 106 -7.75 -24.80 -24.42
N VAL A 107 -8.73 -25.66 -24.16
CA VAL A 107 -9.76 -25.49 -23.14
C VAL A 107 -9.52 -26.57 -22.10
N TRP A 108 -9.48 -26.20 -20.82
CA TRP A 108 -9.29 -27.16 -19.73
C TRP A 108 -10.23 -26.87 -18.57
N ALA A 109 -10.44 -27.88 -17.72
CA ALA A 109 -11.20 -27.76 -16.49
C ALA A 109 -10.26 -27.69 -15.28
N HIS A 110 -10.56 -26.82 -14.32
CA HIS A 110 -9.85 -26.71 -13.06
C HIS A 110 -10.82 -26.23 -11.97
N GLU A 111 -10.87 -26.91 -10.83
CA GLU A 111 -11.71 -26.58 -9.65
C GLU A 111 -13.19 -26.27 -9.99
N GLY A 112 -13.78 -27.00 -10.97
CA GLY A 112 -15.18 -26.83 -11.36
C GLY A 112 -15.45 -25.71 -12.38
N TYR A 113 -14.41 -25.03 -12.86
CA TYR A 113 -14.47 -24.01 -13.88
C TYR A 113 -13.85 -24.49 -15.20
N THR A 114 -14.33 -23.95 -16.30
CA THR A 114 -13.74 -24.17 -17.64
C THR A 114 -12.95 -22.95 -18.03
N PHE A 115 -11.70 -23.16 -18.37
CA PHE A 115 -10.75 -22.13 -18.82
C PHE A 115 -10.54 -22.23 -20.32
N THR A 116 -10.42 -21.08 -20.98
CA THR A 116 -10.03 -20.97 -22.39
C THR A 116 -8.85 -20.02 -22.49
N SER A 117 -7.73 -20.46 -23.05
CA SER A 117 -6.59 -19.60 -23.35
C SER A 117 -6.95 -18.59 -24.43
N LEU A 118 -6.62 -17.33 -24.24
CA LEU A 118 -6.85 -16.22 -25.18
C LEU A 118 -5.55 -15.64 -25.74
N ALA A 119 -4.50 -15.60 -24.92
CA ALA A 119 -3.18 -15.13 -25.29
C ALA A 119 -2.15 -15.62 -24.26
N GLU A 120 -0.90 -15.77 -24.68
CA GLU A 120 0.24 -15.92 -23.78
C GLU A 120 0.61 -14.56 -23.19
N ILE A 121 1.08 -14.57 -21.94
CA ILE A 121 1.64 -13.41 -21.28
C ILE A 121 2.91 -13.78 -20.54
N GLU A 122 3.95 -12.95 -20.69
CA GLU A 122 5.22 -13.07 -19.96
C GLU A 122 5.70 -11.67 -19.58
N LEU A 123 6.09 -11.51 -18.33
CA LEU A 123 6.55 -10.21 -17.83
C LEU A 123 7.50 -10.32 -16.65
N GLU A 124 8.38 -9.35 -16.58
CA GLU A 124 8.95 -8.90 -15.31
C GLU A 124 8.17 -7.67 -14.85
N ALA A 125 7.97 -7.52 -13.54
CA ALA A 125 7.27 -6.37 -13.00
C ALA A 125 7.61 -6.12 -11.52
N ARG A 126 7.47 -4.87 -11.12
CA ARG A 126 7.44 -4.50 -9.71
C ARG A 126 6.03 -4.68 -9.15
N VAL A 127 5.90 -5.33 -8.01
CA VAL A 127 4.65 -5.41 -7.25
C VAL A 127 4.40 -4.04 -6.59
N LEU A 128 3.37 -3.33 -7.03
CA LEU A 128 2.97 -2.03 -6.48
C LEU A 128 2.01 -2.19 -5.30
N SER A 129 1.07 -3.14 -5.43
CA SER A 129 0.09 -3.49 -4.41
C SER A 129 -0.37 -4.92 -4.59
N LYS A 130 -0.78 -5.58 -3.50
CA LYS A 130 -1.39 -6.91 -3.51
C LYS A 130 -2.67 -6.90 -2.68
N LYS A 131 -3.74 -7.49 -3.21
CA LYS A 131 -5.02 -7.61 -2.51
C LYS A 131 -5.53 -9.03 -2.51
N ARG A 132 -5.81 -9.56 -1.31
CA ARG A 132 -6.48 -10.86 -1.14
C ARG A 132 -7.99 -10.69 -1.12
N TYR A 133 -8.69 -11.60 -1.81
CA TYR A 133 -10.15 -11.74 -1.79
C TYR A 133 -10.55 -13.10 -1.22
N ARG A 134 -11.73 -13.20 -0.61
CA ARG A 134 -12.15 -14.40 0.12
C ARG A 134 -13.56 -14.87 -0.21
N PHE A 135 -14.34 -14.07 -0.94
CA PHE A 135 -15.77 -14.34 -1.16
C PHE A 135 -16.17 -14.05 -2.61
N GLY A 136 -17.08 -14.90 -3.14
CA GLY A 136 -17.64 -14.78 -4.49
C GLY A 136 -16.86 -15.58 -5.54
N ASN A 137 -17.51 -15.87 -6.67
CA ASN A 137 -16.96 -16.68 -7.77
C ASN A 137 -15.58 -16.21 -8.25
N GLU A 138 -15.37 -14.90 -8.26
CA GLU A 138 -14.06 -14.35 -8.62
C GLU A 138 -12.98 -14.69 -7.58
N ALA A 139 -13.32 -14.77 -6.29
CA ALA A 139 -12.37 -15.13 -5.24
C ALA A 139 -12.11 -16.64 -5.18
N ASP A 140 -13.05 -17.44 -5.63
CA ASP A 140 -12.87 -18.89 -5.74
C ASP A 140 -11.82 -19.22 -6.80
N THR A 141 -11.81 -18.48 -7.92
CA THR A 141 -10.83 -18.67 -9.01
C THR A 141 -9.56 -17.84 -8.82
N SER A 142 -9.68 -16.56 -8.45
CA SER A 142 -8.57 -15.63 -8.27
C SER A 142 -8.54 -15.09 -6.85
N LYS A 143 -7.74 -15.70 -6.00
CA LYS A 143 -7.61 -15.34 -4.57
C LYS A 143 -6.86 -14.03 -4.36
N TYR A 144 -6.01 -13.63 -5.31
CA TYR A 144 -5.18 -12.44 -5.23
C TYR A 144 -5.23 -11.62 -6.51
N ASP A 145 -5.28 -10.30 -6.34
CA ASP A 145 -4.99 -9.34 -7.39
C ASP A 145 -3.62 -8.71 -7.12
N LEU A 146 -2.83 -8.55 -8.16
CA LEU A 146 -1.54 -7.86 -8.16
C LEU A 146 -1.66 -6.58 -8.99
N ALA A 147 -1.37 -5.43 -8.39
CA ALA A 147 -1.05 -4.23 -9.15
C ALA A 147 0.44 -4.29 -9.48
N LEU A 148 0.75 -4.32 -10.76
CA LEU A 148 2.10 -4.50 -11.29
C LEU A 148 2.53 -3.24 -12.06
N GLY A 149 3.82 -2.92 -12.01
CA GLY A 149 4.42 -1.77 -12.70
C GLY A 149 5.73 -2.12 -13.40
N TRP A 150 5.96 -1.50 -14.54
CA TRP A 150 7.16 -1.61 -15.37
C TRP A 150 7.56 -0.22 -15.90
N GLY A 151 8.62 -0.14 -16.70
CA GLY A 151 9.11 1.15 -17.17
C GLY A 151 9.33 2.13 -16.01
N PRO A 152 8.97 3.40 -16.16
CA PRO A 152 9.14 4.41 -15.12
C PRO A 152 8.36 4.08 -13.83
N VAL A 153 7.27 3.29 -13.89
CA VAL A 153 6.49 2.92 -12.69
C VAL A 153 7.20 1.84 -11.86
N SER A 154 8.30 1.27 -12.32
CA SER A 154 9.17 0.42 -11.51
C SER A 154 10.20 1.20 -10.67
N ASP A 155 10.41 2.50 -10.94
CA ASP A 155 11.38 3.34 -10.24
C ASP A 155 10.96 3.64 -8.80
N GLN A 156 11.89 3.48 -7.84
CA GLN A 156 11.64 3.75 -6.43
C GLN A 156 11.28 5.22 -6.18
N TRP A 157 11.97 6.16 -6.84
CA TRP A 157 11.68 7.58 -6.73
C TRP A 157 10.23 7.90 -7.13
N LEU A 158 9.73 7.27 -8.19
CA LEU A 158 8.37 7.50 -8.66
C LEU A 158 7.35 6.84 -7.72
N VAL A 159 7.59 5.60 -7.30
CA VAL A 159 6.69 4.86 -6.41
C VAL A 159 6.53 5.55 -5.06
N ASP A 160 7.56 6.24 -4.56
CA ASP A 160 7.47 7.01 -3.31
C ASP A 160 6.54 8.24 -3.39
N GLN A 161 6.15 8.66 -4.59
CA GLN A 161 5.29 9.82 -4.83
C GLN A 161 3.85 9.44 -5.17
N ILE A 162 3.57 8.14 -5.31
CA ILE A 162 2.27 7.62 -5.73
C ILE A 162 1.78 6.57 -4.74
N ASP A 163 0.58 6.75 -4.24
CA ASP A 163 -0.10 5.76 -3.40
C ASP A 163 -0.89 4.80 -4.28
N PHE A 164 -0.46 3.55 -4.35
CA PHE A 164 -1.13 2.48 -5.09
C PHE A 164 -2.04 1.67 -4.16
N SER A 165 -3.27 1.41 -4.59
CA SER A 165 -4.24 0.66 -3.79
C SER A 165 -5.20 -0.16 -4.65
N GLN A 166 -5.84 -1.18 -4.03
CA GLN A 166 -6.81 -2.04 -4.69
C GLN A 166 -8.04 -2.25 -3.81
N ARG A 167 -9.24 -2.13 -4.40
CA ARG A 167 -10.52 -2.38 -3.71
C ARG A 167 -11.59 -2.81 -4.71
N GLY A 168 -12.36 -3.88 -4.39
CA GLY A 168 -13.47 -4.34 -5.23
C GLY A 168 -13.04 -4.77 -6.64
N ARG A 169 -11.86 -5.38 -6.76
CA ARG A 169 -11.25 -5.77 -8.05
C ARG A 169 -10.76 -4.60 -8.90
N TRP A 170 -10.65 -3.41 -8.30
CA TRP A 170 -10.21 -2.20 -8.94
C TRP A 170 -8.83 -1.79 -8.44
N TYR A 171 -8.05 -1.22 -9.33
CA TYR A 171 -6.75 -0.62 -9.09
C TYR A 171 -6.87 0.90 -9.09
N TYR A 172 -6.26 1.56 -8.12
CA TYR A 172 -6.26 3.01 -7.93
C TYR A 172 -4.86 3.48 -7.68
N PHE A 173 -4.56 4.69 -8.15
CA PHE A 173 -3.37 5.41 -7.74
C PHE A 173 -3.71 6.86 -7.42
N HIS A 174 -3.01 7.41 -6.44
CA HIS A 174 -3.15 8.77 -5.97
C HIS A 174 -1.78 9.41 -5.89
N PHE A 175 -1.66 10.67 -6.28
CA PHE A 175 -0.42 11.45 -6.22
C PHE A 175 -0.70 12.86 -5.73
N ARG A 176 0.34 13.56 -5.29
CA ARG A 176 0.27 14.98 -4.95
C ARG A 176 0.27 15.81 -6.24
N ASN A 177 -0.41 16.96 -6.23
CA ASN A 177 -0.35 17.91 -7.34
C ASN A 177 0.92 18.78 -7.25
N PRO A 178 1.67 18.94 -8.37
CA PRO A 178 1.48 18.31 -9.66
C PRO A 178 1.85 16.81 -9.64
N PRO A 179 1.33 15.98 -10.58
CA PRO A 179 1.75 14.60 -10.69
C PRO A 179 3.23 14.51 -11.11
N PRO A 180 3.98 13.49 -10.61
CA PRO A 180 5.40 13.33 -10.93
C PRO A 180 5.66 12.99 -12.41
N ILE A 181 4.75 12.26 -13.03
CA ILE A 181 4.66 11.99 -14.48
C ILE A 181 3.20 12.08 -14.92
N SER A 182 2.94 12.03 -16.22
CA SER A 182 1.56 12.11 -16.71
C SER A 182 0.73 10.91 -16.23
N PRO A 183 -0.56 11.11 -15.86
CA PRO A 183 -1.43 9.98 -15.47
C PRO A 183 -1.54 8.89 -16.54
N ASN A 184 -1.51 9.26 -17.80
CA ASN A 184 -1.52 8.28 -18.90
C ASN A 184 -0.23 7.45 -18.94
N GLU A 185 0.89 8.02 -18.58
CA GLU A 185 2.16 7.29 -18.49
C GLU A 185 2.14 6.29 -17.34
N ILE A 186 1.57 6.66 -16.17
CA ILE A 186 1.32 5.71 -15.08
C ILE A 186 0.45 4.55 -15.58
N LEU A 187 -0.67 4.85 -16.25
CA LEU A 187 -1.61 3.86 -16.76
C LEU A 187 -1.00 2.93 -17.83
N ASN A 188 -0.12 3.43 -18.66
CA ASN A 188 0.52 2.64 -19.71
C ASN A 188 1.65 1.75 -19.19
N ASN A 189 2.18 2.07 -18.01
CA ASN A 189 3.28 1.34 -17.38
C ASN A 189 2.86 0.60 -16.09
N SER A 190 1.58 0.38 -15.90
CA SER A 190 1.05 -0.41 -14.78
C SER A 190 -0.29 -1.05 -15.13
N GLY A 191 -0.64 -2.12 -14.42
CA GLY A 191 -1.91 -2.83 -14.60
C GLY A 191 -2.36 -3.58 -13.37
N ASN A 192 -3.65 -3.98 -13.35
CA ASN A 192 -4.21 -4.83 -12.31
C ASN A 192 -4.44 -6.24 -12.85
N PHE A 193 -3.72 -7.19 -12.31
CA PHE A 193 -3.71 -8.59 -12.72
C PHE A 193 -4.50 -9.43 -11.71
N HIS A 194 -5.60 -10.04 -12.15
CA HIS A 194 -6.32 -11.05 -11.40
C HIS A 194 -5.61 -12.39 -11.61
N THR A 195 -4.95 -12.89 -10.58
CA THR A 195 -4.10 -14.08 -10.70
C THR A 195 -4.87 -15.35 -10.32
N VAL A 196 -4.90 -16.30 -11.23
CA VAL A 196 -5.40 -17.67 -11.01
C VAL A 196 -4.20 -18.59 -10.94
N ALA A 197 -3.94 -19.17 -9.78
CA ALA A 197 -2.79 -20.06 -9.60
C ALA A 197 -3.05 -21.41 -10.26
N SER A 198 -2.10 -21.90 -11.07
CA SER A 198 -2.19 -23.21 -11.70
C SER A 198 -1.98 -24.39 -10.72
N ASN A 199 -1.33 -24.12 -9.58
CA ASN A 199 -1.02 -25.10 -8.54
C ASN A 199 -0.70 -24.40 -7.19
N ASP A 200 -0.58 -25.21 -6.14
CA ASP A 200 -0.34 -24.73 -4.77
C ASP A 200 0.99 -23.94 -4.64
N LYS A 201 2.05 -24.36 -5.31
CA LYS A 201 3.36 -23.65 -5.27
C LYS A 201 3.23 -22.25 -5.84
N VAL A 202 2.54 -22.06 -6.95
CA VAL A 202 2.25 -20.75 -7.54
C VAL A 202 1.40 -19.91 -6.57
N LEU A 203 0.37 -20.52 -5.96
CA LEU A 203 -0.47 -19.85 -4.98
C LEU A 203 0.31 -19.38 -3.75
N GLU A 204 1.20 -20.22 -3.22
CA GLU A 204 2.08 -19.88 -2.09
C GLU A 204 3.02 -18.73 -2.46
N THR A 205 3.67 -18.80 -3.64
CA THR A 205 4.53 -17.71 -4.12
C THR A 205 3.77 -16.39 -4.21
N ILE A 206 2.56 -16.39 -4.81
CA ILE A 206 1.71 -15.18 -4.88
C ILE A 206 1.33 -14.69 -3.48
N ALA A 207 1.02 -15.61 -2.56
CA ALA A 207 0.66 -15.26 -1.19
C ALA A 207 1.81 -14.57 -0.43
N ASP A 208 3.06 -14.93 -0.73
CA ASP A 208 4.27 -14.39 -0.09
C ASP A 208 4.76 -13.07 -0.70
N LEU A 209 4.24 -12.68 -1.87
CA LEU A 209 4.61 -11.42 -2.50
C LEU A 209 4.30 -10.23 -1.59
N LYS A 210 5.14 -9.21 -1.68
CA LYS A 210 5.01 -7.90 -0.98
C LYS A 210 5.15 -6.77 -1.98
N PRO A 211 4.57 -5.60 -1.72
CA PRO A 211 4.91 -4.40 -2.48
C PRO A 211 6.42 -4.18 -2.49
N GLY A 212 6.95 -3.90 -3.67
CA GLY A 212 8.39 -3.73 -3.91
C GLY A 212 9.09 -4.97 -4.48
N HIS A 213 8.60 -6.19 -4.32
CA HIS A 213 9.21 -7.33 -5.01
C HIS A 213 9.25 -7.10 -6.52
N ILE A 214 10.38 -7.44 -7.13
CA ILE A 214 10.51 -7.62 -8.58
C ILE A 214 10.20 -9.08 -8.86
N ILE A 215 9.30 -9.34 -9.79
CA ILE A 215 8.84 -10.69 -10.13
C ILE A 215 9.01 -10.97 -11.61
N TYR A 216 9.23 -12.23 -11.94
CA TYR A 216 8.95 -12.82 -13.23
C TYR A 216 7.61 -13.56 -13.15
N LEU A 217 6.77 -13.43 -14.16
CA LEU A 217 5.49 -14.12 -14.28
C LEU A 217 5.30 -14.57 -15.73
N ARG A 218 4.87 -15.83 -15.90
CA ARG A 218 4.44 -16.40 -17.19
C ARG A 218 3.12 -17.13 -17.03
N GLY A 219 2.26 -17.03 -18.05
CA GLY A 219 0.98 -17.70 -18.05
C GLY A 219 0.12 -17.38 -19.26
N GLN A 220 -1.19 -17.60 -19.10
CA GLN A 220 -2.18 -17.38 -20.16
C GLN A 220 -3.19 -16.33 -19.71
N LEU A 221 -3.49 -15.36 -20.57
CA LEU A 221 -4.71 -14.55 -20.44
C LEU A 221 -5.90 -15.45 -20.78
N VAL A 222 -6.91 -15.50 -19.91
CA VAL A 222 -7.95 -16.52 -19.98
C VAL A 222 -9.36 -15.95 -19.99
N ARG A 223 -10.28 -16.76 -20.50
CA ARG A 223 -11.71 -16.71 -20.18
C ARG A 223 -12.04 -17.86 -19.25
N ILE A 224 -12.82 -17.59 -18.20
CA ILE A 224 -13.32 -18.58 -17.25
C ILE A 224 -14.84 -18.62 -17.34
N ASN A 225 -15.42 -19.84 -17.36
CA ASN A 225 -16.85 -20.06 -17.30
C ASN A 225 -17.16 -21.11 -16.23
N ASN A 226 -18.34 -21.01 -15.62
CA ASN A 226 -18.90 -22.12 -14.83
C ASN A 226 -20.17 -22.67 -15.48
N ASN A 227 -20.69 -23.77 -14.94
CA ASN A 227 -21.91 -24.44 -15.44
C ASN A 227 -23.20 -23.66 -15.14
N GLU A 228 -23.13 -22.59 -14.32
CA GLU A 228 -24.26 -21.75 -13.91
C GLU A 228 -24.39 -20.48 -14.76
N GLY A 229 -23.61 -20.36 -15.85
CA GLY A 229 -23.64 -19.22 -16.74
C GLY A 229 -22.82 -17.99 -16.31
N TRP A 230 -22.07 -18.10 -15.19
CA TRP A 230 -21.09 -17.07 -14.83
C TRP A 230 -19.88 -17.15 -15.77
N ASN A 231 -19.41 -15.96 -16.19
CA ASN A 231 -18.22 -15.86 -17.01
C ASN A 231 -17.36 -14.67 -16.62
N TRP A 232 -16.06 -14.82 -16.80
CA TRP A 232 -15.06 -13.79 -16.58
C TRP A 232 -13.97 -13.90 -17.64
N GLN A 233 -13.61 -12.78 -18.25
CA GLN A 233 -12.67 -12.76 -19.37
C GLN A 233 -11.64 -11.67 -19.18
N SER A 234 -10.38 -12.00 -19.49
CA SER A 234 -9.27 -11.07 -19.57
C SER A 234 -9.47 -10.02 -20.64
N SER A 235 -9.03 -8.78 -20.40
CA SER A 235 -8.67 -7.89 -21.50
C SER A 235 -7.49 -8.46 -22.27
N LEU A 236 -7.40 -8.12 -23.55
CA LEU A 236 -6.27 -8.37 -24.44
C LEU A 236 -5.60 -7.05 -24.89
N SER A 237 -6.05 -5.92 -24.35
CA SER A 237 -5.53 -4.60 -24.65
C SER A 237 -4.98 -3.94 -23.40
N ARG A 238 -3.76 -3.41 -23.44
CA ARG A 238 -3.16 -2.65 -22.36
C ARG A 238 -3.55 -1.18 -22.36
N THR A 239 -4.22 -0.71 -23.40
CA THR A 239 -4.62 0.70 -23.55
C THR A 239 -6.08 0.95 -23.27
N ASP A 240 -6.87 -0.11 -23.07
CA ASP A 240 -8.27 0.01 -22.69
C ASP A 240 -8.41 0.53 -21.24
N ARG A 241 -9.56 1.10 -20.97
CA ARG A 241 -9.84 1.73 -19.67
C ARG A 241 -11.26 1.38 -19.23
N GLY A 242 -11.46 1.29 -17.92
CA GLY A 242 -12.78 1.09 -17.36
C GLY A 242 -13.15 -0.39 -17.19
N LYS A 243 -14.43 -0.69 -17.37
CA LYS A 243 -14.96 -2.04 -17.14
C LYS A 243 -14.39 -3.04 -18.14
N GLY A 244 -13.73 -4.09 -17.64
CA GLY A 244 -13.18 -5.17 -18.46
C GLY A 244 -11.74 -4.93 -18.94
N SER A 245 -11.08 -3.89 -18.47
CA SER A 245 -9.68 -3.57 -18.82
C SER A 245 -8.63 -4.24 -17.91
N CYS A 246 -9.03 -5.16 -17.03
CA CYS A 246 -8.08 -5.91 -16.22
C CYS A 246 -7.65 -7.20 -16.92
N GLU A 247 -6.42 -7.58 -16.69
CA GLU A 247 -5.87 -8.86 -17.10
C GLU A 247 -6.32 -9.95 -16.12
N LEU A 248 -6.82 -11.07 -16.65
CA LEU A 248 -7.14 -12.29 -15.92
C LEU A 248 -6.16 -13.36 -16.38
N VAL A 249 -5.24 -13.73 -15.48
CA VAL A 249 -4.08 -14.56 -15.83
C VAL A 249 -4.15 -15.90 -15.11
N TRP A 250 -4.16 -16.98 -15.87
CA TRP A 250 -3.78 -18.30 -15.40
C TRP A 250 -2.26 -18.34 -15.29
N VAL A 251 -1.75 -18.27 -14.06
CA VAL A 251 -0.31 -18.20 -13.77
C VAL A 251 0.29 -19.59 -13.77
N GLU A 252 1.15 -19.86 -14.76
CA GLU A 252 1.85 -21.13 -14.92
C GLU A 252 3.15 -21.15 -14.10
N ASP A 253 3.86 -20.03 -14.12
CA ASP A 253 5.10 -19.85 -13.38
C ASP A 253 5.17 -18.42 -12.81
N ILE A 254 5.73 -18.32 -11.60
CA ILE A 254 6.01 -17.05 -10.94
C ILE A 254 7.19 -17.21 -9.99
N SER A 255 8.10 -16.26 -10.04
CA SER A 255 9.26 -16.22 -9.14
C SER A 255 9.60 -14.80 -8.73
N ILE A 256 10.21 -14.66 -7.56
CA ILE A 256 10.79 -13.40 -7.10
C ILE A 256 12.19 -13.32 -7.68
N ILE A 257 12.50 -12.22 -8.37
CA ILE A 257 13.83 -11.91 -8.87
C ILE A 257 14.63 -11.32 -7.70
N PRO A 258 15.75 -11.94 -7.30
CA PRO A 258 16.63 -11.37 -6.26
C PRO A 258 17.21 -10.03 -6.71
N ASP A 259 17.45 -9.13 -5.74
CA ASP A 259 18.19 -7.87 -5.94
C ASP A 259 19.64 -8.10 -6.33
#